data_9050eb006c4a2470e9ce9325eadf047b
#
_entry.id   9050eb006c4a2470e9ce9325eadf047b
#
_cell.length_a   1.000
_cell.length_b   1.000
_cell.length_c   1.000
_cell.angle_alpha   90.00
_cell.angle_beta   90.00
_cell.angle_gamma   90.00
#
_symmetry.space_group_name_H-M   'P 1'
#
loop_
_entity.id
_entity.type
_entity.pdbx_description
1 polymer ?
#
loop_
_entity_poly.entity_id
_entity_poly.type
_entity_poly.pdbx_seq_one_letter_code
_entity_poly.pdbx_strand_id
1 'polypeptide(L)'
;MEEKNLTENENNGTADSKKFFADMFDWMCSIFSAILCFIIIFALFARVITVDGESMVPTLQDQQRLIVSDMFYTPQYDDIVILYADKLVNESSGGYGKPIVKRVIGLPGDKIRIDFVKGVVYRNGEQLPDDYTNTPTNLPENFPNNQDVTVEDGKIFVLGDNRNGSKDSRSNQIGQVDMRYIMGKAY
;
A
#
# COMPACT_ATOMS: atom_id res chain seq x y z
N MET A 1 64.50 -38.38 -18.13
CA MET A 1 63.52 -38.46 -16.98
C MET A 1 63.02 -37.08 -16.56
N GLU A 2 63.80 -36.04 -16.70
CA GLU A 2 63.41 -34.66 -16.32
C GLU A 2 62.37 -33.99 -17.20
N GLU A 3 62.42 -34.19 -18.50
CA GLU A 3 61.44 -33.60 -19.45
C GLU A 3 59.99 -34.08 -19.25
N LYS A 4 59.80 -35.31 -18.77
CA LYS A 4 58.48 -35.87 -18.51
C LYS A 4 57.81 -35.30 -17.26
N ASN A 5 58.62 -34.90 -16.27
CA ASN A 5 58.13 -34.26 -15.04
C ASN A 5 57.74 -32.80 -15.26
N LEU A 6 58.37 -32.08 -16.17
CA LEU A 6 58.04 -30.71 -16.51
C LEU A 6 56.69 -30.58 -17.25
N THR A 7 56.43 -31.49 -18.17
CA THR A 7 55.17 -31.50 -18.95
C THR A 7 53.96 -31.97 -18.13
N GLU A 8 54.12 -32.84 -17.11
CA GLU A 8 53.06 -33.21 -16.17
C GLU A 8 52.69 -32.06 -15.21
N ASN A 9 53.71 -31.30 -14.76
CA ASN A 9 53.48 -30.17 -13.87
C ASN A 9 52.81 -28.98 -14.57
N GLU A 10 53.15 -28.68 -15.82
CA GLU A 10 52.47 -27.65 -16.61
C GLU A 10 51.01 -28.04 -16.92
N ASN A 11 50.73 -29.31 -17.19
CA ASN A 11 49.37 -29.78 -17.47
C ASN A 11 48.48 -29.75 -16.22
N ASN A 12 49.01 -30.03 -15.02
CA ASN A 12 48.25 -29.95 -13.78
C ASN A 12 47.94 -28.47 -13.40
N GLY A 13 48.85 -27.55 -13.59
CA GLY A 13 48.64 -26.13 -13.30
C GLY A 13 47.58 -25.48 -14.22
N THR A 14 47.52 -25.93 -15.51
CA THR A 14 46.51 -25.42 -16.43
C THR A 14 45.13 -26.07 -16.20
N ALA A 15 45.07 -27.30 -15.69
CA ALA A 15 43.82 -27.97 -15.34
C ALA A 15 43.19 -27.35 -14.07
N ASP A 16 44.02 -27.05 -13.06
CA ASP A 16 43.56 -26.41 -11.81
C ASP A 16 43.08 -24.99 -12.03
N SER A 17 43.77 -24.21 -12.88
CA SER A 17 43.31 -22.85 -13.21
C SER A 17 41.99 -22.88 -14.02
N LYS A 18 41.82 -23.80 -14.96
CA LYS A 18 40.54 -23.93 -15.68
C LYS A 18 39.38 -24.32 -14.77
N LYS A 19 39.62 -25.22 -13.82
CA LYS A 19 38.62 -25.62 -12.82
C LYS A 19 38.26 -24.46 -11.92
N PHE A 20 39.24 -23.70 -11.44
CA PHE A 20 39.00 -22.48 -10.63
C PHE A 20 38.14 -21.44 -11.38
N PHE A 21 38.44 -21.19 -12.66
CA PHE A 21 37.64 -20.28 -13.47
C PHE A 21 36.22 -20.80 -13.71
N ALA A 22 36.04 -22.09 -13.91
CA ALA A 22 34.72 -22.69 -14.06
C ALA A 22 33.90 -22.59 -12.78
N ASP A 23 34.50 -22.95 -11.64
CA ASP A 23 33.83 -22.84 -10.32
C ASP A 23 33.46 -21.39 -10.00
N MET A 24 34.35 -20.43 -10.30
CA MET A 24 34.08 -19.00 -10.14
C MET A 24 32.94 -18.52 -11.04
N PHE A 25 32.89 -19.01 -12.30
CA PHE A 25 31.83 -18.66 -13.22
C PHE A 25 30.47 -19.21 -12.75
N ASP A 26 30.43 -20.45 -12.28
CA ASP A 26 29.21 -21.07 -11.74
C ASP A 26 28.70 -20.34 -10.50
N TRP A 27 29.62 -19.90 -9.62
CA TRP A 27 29.28 -19.10 -8.47
C TRP A 27 28.70 -17.73 -8.86
N MET A 28 29.31 -17.05 -9.84
CA MET A 28 28.79 -15.79 -10.38
C MET A 28 27.41 -15.98 -11.02
N CYS A 29 27.20 -17.03 -11.79
CA CYS A 29 25.89 -17.34 -12.39
C CYS A 29 24.81 -17.58 -11.31
N SER A 30 25.16 -18.26 -10.22
CA SER A 30 24.25 -18.51 -9.11
C SER A 30 23.84 -17.22 -8.42
N ILE A 31 24.78 -16.31 -8.14
CA ILE A 31 24.48 -14.99 -7.56
C ILE A 31 23.62 -14.17 -8.52
N PHE A 32 23.99 -14.12 -9.79
CA PHE A 32 23.23 -13.37 -10.79
C PHE A 32 21.79 -13.88 -10.91
N SER A 33 21.61 -15.21 -10.93
CA SER A 33 20.30 -15.84 -10.94
C SER A 33 19.48 -15.49 -9.69
N ALA A 34 20.08 -15.51 -8.50
CA ALA A 34 19.42 -15.15 -7.26
C ALA A 34 18.97 -13.68 -7.24
N ILE A 35 19.83 -12.77 -7.70
CA ILE A 35 19.51 -11.34 -7.82
C ILE A 35 18.38 -11.14 -8.83
N LEU A 36 18.43 -11.81 -9.97
CA LEU A 36 17.38 -11.70 -10.99
C LEU A 36 16.04 -12.21 -10.47
N CYS A 37 16.01 -13.34 -9.78
CA CYS A 37 14.79 -13.85 -9.14
C CYS A 37 14.25 -12.88 -8.11
N PHE A 38 15.11 -12.29 -7.27
CA PHE A 38 14.70 -11.28 -6.30
C PHE A 38 14.07 -10.05 -6.96
N ILE A 39 14.70 -9.52 -8.04
CA ILE A 39 14.17 -8.37 -8.78
C ILE A 39 12.78 -8.69 -9.37
N ILE A 40 12.63 -9.88 -9.97
CA ILE A 40 11.35 -10.31 -10.56
C ILE A 40 10.27 -10.40 -9.48
N ILE A 41 10.56 -11.04 -8.35
CA ILE A 41 9.63 -11.15 -7.22
C ILE A 41 9.25 -9.76 -6.73
N PHE A 42 10.23 -8.89 -6.48
CA PHE A 42 9.95 -7.53 -6.02
C PHE A 42 9.11 -6.72 -7.02
N ALA A 43 9.41 -6.83 -8.32
CA ALA A 43 8.67 -6.13 -9.38
C ALA A 43 7.21 -6.63 -9.52
N LEU A 44 6.92 -7.88 -9.16
CA LEU A 44 5.57 -8.43 -9.20
C LEU A 44 4.71 -7.97 -8.01
N PHE A 45 5.30 -7.72 -6.85
CA PHE A 45 4.57 -7.49 -5.60
C PHE A 45 4.61 -6.04 -5.09
N ALA A 46 5.51 -5.20 -5.60
CA ALA A 46 5.61 -3.80 -5.23
C ALA A 46 5.22 -2.90 -6.41
N ARG A 47 4.22 -2.04 -6.19
CA ARG A 47 3.79 -1.02 -7.15
C ARG A 47 4.11 0.35 -6.61
N VAL A 48 4.62 1.24 -7.45
CA VAL A 48 4.82 2.64 -7.09
C VAL A 48 3.63 3.45 -7.61
N ILE A 49 2.95 4.16 -6.71
CA ILE A 49 1.82 5.03 -7.03
C ILE A 49 2.17 6.46 -6.58
N THR A 50 1.77 7.45 -7.38
CA THR A 50 1.90 8.87 -7.01
C THR A 50 0.58 9.34 -6.41
N VAL A 51 0.66 10.01 -5.26
CA VAL A 51 -0.48 10.67 -4.62
C VAL A 51 -0.95 11.84 -5.48
N ASP A 52 -2.26 11.92 -5.74
CA ASP A 52 -2.87 13.03 -6.47
C ASP A 52 -3.89 13.71 -5.53
N GLY A 53 -3.56 14.91 -5.08
CA GLY A 53 -4.37 15.71 -4.21
C GLY A 53 -3.97 15.72 -2.73
N GLU A 54 -4.67 16.53 -1.95
CA GLU A 54 -4.32 16.89 -0.58
C GLU A 54 -5.17 16.18 0.50
N SER A 55 -5.95 15.17 0.13
CA SER A 55 -6.91 14.54 1.04
C SER A 55 -6.27 13.80 2.24
N MET A 56 -4.96 13.53 2.18
CA MET A 56 -4.19 12.84 3.21
C MET A 56 -3.17 13.73 3.92
N VAL A 57 -3.19 15.05 3.68
CA VAL A 57 -2.36 16.02 4.41
C VAL A 57 -2.80 16.06 5.89
N PRO A 58 -1.87 16.06 6.86
CA PRO A 58 -0.42 16.23 6.73
C PRO A 58 0.38 14.94 6.50
N THR A 59 -0.25 13.77 6.61
CA THR A 59 0.44 12.48 6.56
C THR A 59 1.11 12.22 5.21
N LEU A 60 0.42 12.55 4.11
CA LEU A 60 0.94 12.43 2.75
C LEU A 60 0.76 13.75 2.02
N GLN A 61 1.79 14.12 1.25
CA GLN A 61 1.80 15.32 0.44
C GLN A 61 1.36 15.00 -1.00
N ASP A 62 0.83 16.02 -1.70
CA ASP A 62 0.57 15.89 -3.13
C ASP A 62 1.86 15.53 -3.90
N GLN A 63 1.75 14.72 -4.96
CA GLN A 63 2.85 14.20 -5.78
C GLN A 63 3.85 13.29 -5.04
N GLN A 64 3.62 12.93 -3.78
CA GLN A 64 4.43 11.96 -3.06
C GLN A 64 4.31 10.58 -3.69
N ARG A 65 5.42 9.84 -3.77
CA ARG A 65 5.44 8.46 -4.25
C ARG A 65 5.30 7.49 -3.09
N LEU A 66 4.40 6.52 -3.24
CA LEU A 66 4.13 5.47 -2.26
C LEU A 66 4.48 4.12 -2.86
N ILE A 67 5.03 3.25 -2.02
CA ILE A 67 5.15 1.82 -2.34
C ILE A 67 3.89 1.14 -1.85
N VAL A 68 3.23 0.41 -2.73
CA VAL A 68 1.97 -0.28 -2.46
C VAL A 68 2.15 -1.77 -2.63
N SER A 69 1.68 -2.54 -1.67
CA SER A 69 1.65 -4.00 -1.74
C SER A 69 0.25 -4.52 -1.41
N ASP A 70 -0.20 -5.49 -2.20
CA ASP A 70 -1.48 -6.19 -2.01
C ASP A 70 -1.32 -7.66 -1.58
N MET A 71 -0.07 -8.12 -1.47
CA MET A 71 0.24 -9.52 -1.19
C MET A 71 -0.36 -9.96 0.16
N PHE A 72 -1.40 -10.82 0.11
CA PHE A 72 -2.12 -11.36 1.27
C PHE A 72 -2.60 -10.28 2.25
N TYR A 73 -2.89 -9.08 1.75
CA TYR A 73 -3.26 -7.95 2.59
C TYR A 73 -4.68 -8.11 3.13
N THR A 74 -4.83 -7.98 4.44
CA THR A 74 -6.10 -7.84 5.14
C THR A 74 -6.11 -6.48 5.83
N PRO A 75 -7.15 -5.63 5.62
CA PRO A 75 -7.22 -4.30 6.22
C PRO A 75 -7.14 -4.34 7.73
N GLN A 76 -6.36 -3.44 8.29
CA GLN A 76 -6.25 -3.20 9.72
C GLN A 76 -6.58 -1.73 10.04
N TYR A 77 -6.87 -1.44 11.30
CA TYR A 77 -7.09 -0.08 11.75
C TYR A 77 -5.87 0.79 11.45
N ASP A 78 -6.14 2.01 11.06
CA ASP A 78 -5.17 3.07 10.77
C ASP A 78 -4.27 2.82 9.54
N ASP A 79 -4.47 1.69 8.83
CA ASP A 79 -3.78 1.46 7.56
C ASP A 79 -4.13 2.52 6.52
N ILE A 80 -3.13 2.96 5.78
CA ILE A 80 -3.33 3.79 4.59
C ILE A 80 -3.48 2.86 3.40
N VAL A 81 -4.65 2.92 2.74
CA VAL A 81 -5.01 2.04 1.65
C VAL A 81 -5.28 2.81 0.37
N ILE A 82 -4.95 2.18 -0.74
CA ILE A 82 -5.30 2.66 -2.07
C ILE A 82 -6.57 1.93 -2.51
N LEU A 83 -7.55 2.70 -2.92
CA LEU A 83 -8.87 2.21 -3.31
C LEU A 83 -9.12 2.46 -4.80
N TYR A 84 -9.71 1.48 -5.46
CA TYR A 84 -10.10 1.62 -6.86
C TYR A 84 -11.38 2.45 -6.97
N ALA A 85 -11.31 3.62 -7.57
CA ALA A 85 -12.39 4.59 -7.59
C ALA A 85 -13.46 4.36 -8.68
N ASP A 86 -13.29 3.38 -9.56
CA ASP A 86 -14.17 3.15 -10.75
C ASP A 86 -15.65 2.97 -10.44
N LYS A 87 -15.99 2.57 -9.21
CA LYS A 87 -17.39 2.48 -8.76
C LYS A 87 -17.77 3.52 -7.71
N LEU A 88 -16.81 4.34 -7.29
CA LEU A 88 -17.00 5.35 -6.26
C LEU A 88 -17.30 6.73 -6.86
N VAL A 89 -17.17 6.90 -8.17
CA VAL A 89 -17.41 8.17 -8.85
C VAL A 89 -18.45 7.95 -9.92
N ASN A 90 -19.60 8.61 -9.76
CA ASN A 90 -20.68 8.62 -10.74
C ASN A 90 -20.16 9.04 -12.12
N GLU A 91 -20.80 8.54 -13.18
CA GLU A 91 -20.56 8.74 -14.62
C GLU A 91 -20.32 10.19 -15.07
N SER A 92 -20.53 11.16 -14.18
CA SER A 92 -20.35 12.61 -14.46
C SER A 92 -18.91 13.07 -14.59
N SER A 93 -17.93 12.27 -14.25
CA SER A 93 -16.51 12.66 -14.25
C SER A 93 -15.73 12.22 -15.49
N GLY A 94 -16.40 11.64 -16.48
CA GLY A 94 -15.87 11.46 -17.84
C GLY A 94 -14.59 10.63 -17.97
N GLY A 95 -14.31 9.69 -17.07
CA GLY A 95 -13.10 8.89 -17.20
C GLY A 95 -12.91 7.89 -16.07
N TYR A 96 -12.26 6.82 -16.35
CA TYR A 96 -11.84 5.76 -15.43
C TYR A 96 -11.40 6.33 -14.09
N GLY A 97 -12.04 5.89 -12.99
CA GLY A 97 -11.83 6.44 -11.66
C GLY A 97 -10.37 6.38 -11.26
N LYS A 98 -9.81 7.52 -10.90
CA LYS A 98 -8.45 7.57 -10.36
C LYS A 98 -8.41 6.84 -9.03
N PRO A 99 -7.35 6.06 -8.73
CA PRO A 99 -7.13 5.52 -7.40
C PRO A 99 -7.15 6.63 -6.35
N ILE A 100 -7.84 6.38 -5.23
CA ILE A 100 -7.86 7.30 -4.09
C ILE A 100 -7.12 6.68 -2.91
N VAL A 101 -6.49 7.53 -2.12
CA VAL A 101 -5.75 7.12 -0.92
C VAL A 101 -6.53 7.56 0.31
N LYS A 102 -6.80 6.64 1.24
CA LYS A 102 -7.55 6.90 2.48
C LYS A 102 -7.02 6.07 3.63
N ARG A 103 -7.40 6.47 4.85
CA ARG A 103 -7.09 5.71 6.08
C ARG A 103 -8.27 4.86 6.50
N VAL A 104 -8.01 3.61 6.89
CA VAL A 104 -9.02 2.69 7.43
C VAL A 104 -9.37 3.10 8.86
N ILE A 105 -10.62 3.50 9.07
CA ILE A 105 -11.14 3.93 10.36
C ILE A 105 -11.99 2.86 11.03
N GLY A 106 -12.75 2.10 10.23
CA GLY A 106 -13.62 1.03 10.73
C GLY A 106 -13.57 -0.21 9.87
N LEU A 107 -13.68 -1.36 10.52
CA LEU A 107 -13.76 -2.70 9.97
C LEU A 107 -15.18 -3.25 10.10
N PRO A 108 -15.53 -4.37 9.44
CA PRO A 108 -16.87 -4.96 9.51
C PRO A 108 -17.35 -5.15 10.95
N GLY A 109 -18.58 -4.71 11.22
CA GLY A 109 -19.21 -4.77 12.54
C GLY A 109 -18.93 -3.56 13.45
N ASP A 110 -17.95 -2.72 13.12
CA ASP A 110 -17.67 -1.53 13.92
C ASP A 110 -18.80 -0.50 13.84
N LYS A 111 -19.02 0.21 14.93
CA LYS A 111 -19.91 1.35 15.00
C LYS A 111 -19.11 2.63 14.93
N ILE A 112 -19.29 3.38 13.85
CA ILE A 112 -18.64 4.68 13.63
C ILE A 112 -19.64 5.77 13.93
N ARG A 113 -19.24 6.73 14.77
CA ARG A 113 -20.01 7.92 15.11
C ARG A 113 -19.11 9.14 14.98
N ILE A 114 -19.63 10.19 14.39
CA ILE A 114 -18.93 11.46 14.21
C ILE A 114 -19.75 12.56 14.85
N ASP A 115 -19.16 13.28 15.81
CA ASP A 115 -19.70 14.49 16.38
C ASP A 115 -19.08 15.68 15.64
N PHE A 116 -19.81 16.21 14.65
CA PHE A 116 -19.33 17.32 13.83
C PHE A 116 -19.26 18.66 14.56
N VAL A 117 -19.94 18.78 15.70
CA VAL A 117 -19.87 19.99 16.55
C VAL A 117 -18.55 20.02 17.30
N LYS A 118 -18.16 18.87 17.86
CA LYS A 118 -16.85 18.71 18.53
C LYS A 118 -15.71 18.44 17.56
N GLY A 119 -16.02 17.98 16.35
CA GLY A 119 -15.04 17.63 15.34
C GLY A 119 -14.32 16.31 15.60
N VAL A 120 -14.93 15.39 16.35
CA VAL A 120 -14.31 14.14 16.79
C VAL A 120 -15.00 12.90 16.20
N VAL A 121 -14.21 11.84 16.01
CA VAL A 121 -14.66 10.54 15.50
C VAL A 121 -14.59 9.51 16.62
N TYR A 122 -15.62 8.67 16.72
CA TYR A 122 -15.69 7.57 17.66
C TYR A 122 -15.79 6.25 16.91
N ARG A 123 -15.12 5.22 17.41
CA ARG A 123 -15.27 3.83 16.97
C ARG A 123 -15.63 2.98 18.18
N ASN A 124 -16.76 2.27 18.11
CA ASN A 124 -17.29 1.41 19.18
C ASN A 124 -17.45 2.16 20.53
N GLY A 125 -17.76 3.46 20.45
CA GLY A 125 -17.93 4.31 21.63
C GLY A 125 -16.66 4.98 22.15
N GLU A 126 -15.47 4.58 21.69
CA GLU A 126 -14.19 5.19 22.06
C GLU A 126 -13.80 6.27 21.06
N GLN A 127 -13.35 7.41 21.58
CA GLN A 127 -12.84 8.49 20.74
C GLN A 127 -11.51 8.09 20.10
N LEU A 128 -11.41 8.26 18.78
CA LEU A 128 -10.16 8.02 18.06
C LEU A 128 -9.18 9.18 18.25
N PRO A 129 -7.86 8.88 18.21
CA PRO A 129 -6.84 9.92 18.18
C PRO A 129 -6.98 10.77 16.91
N ASP A 130 -6.61 12.03 16.99
CA ASP A 130 -6.67 13.00 15.88
C ASP A 130 -5.31 13.66 15.59
N ASP A 131 -4.25 13.16 16.18
CA ASP A 131 -2.87 13.64 16.07
C ASP A 131 -2.30 13.59 14.64
N TYR A 132 -2.87 12.73 13.80
CA TYR A 132 -2.52 12.63 12.37
C TYR A 132 -3.43 13.47 11.46
N THR A 133 -4.44 14.15 12.00
CA THR A 133 -5.35 14.96 11.18
C THR A 133 -4.90 16.41 11.13
N ASN A 134 -5.21 17.10 10.03
CA ASN A 134 -4.84 18.51 9.92
C ASN A 134 -5.87 19.44 10.58
N THR A 135 -7.12 19.01 10.69
CA THR A 135 -8.25 19.79 11.24
C THR A 135 -9.28 18.88 11.89
N PRO A 136 -10.05 19.38 12.87
CA PRO A 136 -11.20 18.66 13.40
C PRO A 136 -12.21 18.29 12.31
N THR A 137 -12.94 17.20 12.51
CA THR A 137 -13.91 16.67 11.54
C THR A 137 -15.23 17.43 11.63
N ASN A 138 -15.36 18.57 10.95
CA ASN A 138 -16.53 19.45 11.08
C ASN A 138 -17.46 19.43 9.85
N LEU A 139 -17.02 18.89 8.70
CA LEU A 139 -17.86 18.78 7.51
C LEU A 139 -18.55 17.42 7.45
N PRO A 140 -19.89 17.37 7.57
CA PRO A 140 -20.62 16.11 7.63
C PRO A 140 -20.76 15.45 6.27
N GLU A 141 -20.64 16.19 5.17
CA GLU A 141 -21.04 15.68 3.86
C GLU A 141 -22.52 15.19 3.95
N ASN A 142 -22.74 13.86 3.82
CA ASN A 142 -24.05 13.24 3.97
C ASN A 142 -24.11 12.29 5.19
N PHE A 143 -23.06 12.25 6.00
CA PHE A 143 -23.01 11.36 7.17
C PHE A 143 -23.87 11.92 8.33
N PRO A 144 -24.64 11.05 9.03
CA PRO A 144 -25.50 11.51 10.13
C PRO A 144 -24.67 12.02 11.30
N ASN A 145 -25.04 13.21 11.81
CA ASN A 145 -24.38 13.80 12.97
C ASN A 145 -24.69 13.03 14.25
N ASN A 146 -23.65 12.68 14.99
CA ASN A 146 -23.70 12.05 16.31
C ASN A 146 -24.60 10.80 16.42
N GLN A 147 -24.65 10.01 15.33
CA GLN A 147 -25.37 8.73 15.25
C GLN A 147 -24.38 7.62 14.92
N ASP A 148 -24.63 6.43 15.49
CA ASP A 148 -23.84 5.25 15.17
C ASP A 148 -24.22 4.70 13.79
N VAL A 149 -23.22 4.53 12.94
CA VAL A 149 -23.34 3.83 11.65
C VAL A 149 -22.50 2.57 11.72
N THR A 150 -23.14 1.43 11.55
CA THR A 150 -22.43 0.14 11.57
C THR A 150 -21.77 -0.12 10.22
N VAL A 151 -20.51 -0.53 10.24
CA VAL A 151 -19.79 -0.98 9.05
C VAL A 151 -20.33 -2.34 8.64
N GLU A 152 -20.78 -2.44 7.41
CA GLU A 152 -21.38 -3.68 6.85
C GLU A 152 -20.31 -4.77 6.65
N ASP A 153 -20.77 -6.03 6.61
CA ASP A 153 -19.89 -7.16 6.33
C ASP A 153 -19.19 -7.01 4.96
N GLY A 154 -17.89 -7.30 4.93
CA GLY A 154 -17.06 -7.19 3.73
C GLY A 154 -16.71 -5.77 3.32
N LYS A 155 -17.11 -4.75 4.10
CA LYS A 155 -16.81 -3.34 3.83
C LYS A 155 -15.90 -2.74 4.89
N ILE A 156 -15.29 -1.62 4.54
CA ILE A 156 -14.50 -0.77 5.45
C ILE A 156 -15.05 0.65 5.43
N PHE A 157 -14.83 1.36 6.53
CA PHE A 157 -15.07 2.78 6.64
C PHE A 157 -13.74 3.52 6.59
N VAL A 158 -13.60 4.45 5.66
CA VAL A 158 -12.34 5.16 5.42
C VAL A 158 -12.52 6.67 5.52
N LEU A 159 -11.52 7.36 6.05
CA LEU A 159 -11.46 8.81 6.07
C LEU A 159 -10.14 9.31 5.47
N GLY A 160 -10.15 10.54 4.96
CA GLY A 160 -8.93 11.27 4.67
C GLY A 160 -8.39 11.94 5.93
N ASP A 161 -7.08 12.09 6.05
CA ASP A 161 -6.45 12.78 7.18
C ASP A 161 -6.69 14.29 7.11
N ASN A 162 -6.84 14.85 5.91
CA ASN A 162 -7.38 16.20 5.70
C ASN A 162 -8.91 16.16 5.80
N ARG A 163 -9.42 16.09 7.02
CA ARG A 163 -10.84 15.86 7.35
C ARG A 163 -11.81 16.74 6.58
N ASN A 164 -11.53 18.02 6.44
CA ASN A 164 -12.41 18.96 5.76
C ASN A 164 -12.09 19.16 4.27
N GLY A 165 -10.99 18.58 3.79
CA GLY A 165 -10.56 18.59 2.39
C GLY A 165 -10.63 17.21 1.72
N SER A 166 -11.37 16.26 2.27
CA SER A 166 -11.43 14.89 1.76
C SER A 166 -12.85 14.47 1.44
N LYS A 167 -13.07 13.92 0.24
CA LYS A 167 -14.23 13.06 -0.04
C LYS A 167 -13.88 11.64 0.37
N ASP A 168 -14.68 11.07 1.28
CA ASP A 168 -14.45 9.76 1.89
C ASP A 168 -15.77 9.08 2.27
N SER A 169 -15.76 8.13 3.19
CA SER A 169 -16.96 7.37 3.56
C SER A 169 -18.10 8.19 4.16
N ARG A 170 -17.87 9.46 4.49
CA ARG A 170 -18.93 10.39 4.89
C ARG A 170 -19.81 10.82 3.72
N SER A 171 -19.25 10.83 2.53
CA SER A 171 -19.98 11.20 1.31
C SER A 171 -20.75 10.02 0.73
N ASN A 172 -22.01 10.24 0.34
CA ASN A 172 -22.82 9.23 -0.38
C ASN A 172 -22.18 8.79 -1.71
N GLN A 173 -21.23 9.54 -2.25
CA GLN A 173 -20.51 9.19 -3.47
C GLN A 173 -19.51 8.04 -3.24
N ILE A 174 -18.96 7.95 -2.04
CA ILE A 174 -18.00 6.91 -1.66
C ILE A 174 -18.68 5.90 -0.73
N GLY A 175 -19.24 6.35 0.39
CA GLY A 175 -19.87 5.49 1.38
C GLY A 175 -18.88 4.48 1.98
N GLN A 176 -19.41 3.38 2.50
CA GLN A 176 -18.59 2.26 2.95
C GLN A 176 -18.02 1.52 1.74
N VAL A 177 -16.72 1.24 1.76
CA VAL A 177 -15.98 0.68 0.61
C VAL A 177 -15.88 -0.83 0.76
N ASP A 178 -16.28 -1.57 -0.27
CA ASP A 178 -16.08 -3.02 -0.34
C ASP A 178 -14.58 -3.35 -0.37
N MET A 179 -14.15 -4.30 0.47
CA MET A 179 -12.74 -4.69 0.58
C MET A 179 -12.13 -5.17 -0.75
N ARG A 180 -12.95 -5.65 -1.69
CA ARG A 180 -12.52 -6.07 -3.03
C ARG A 180 -11.98 -4.92 -3.88
N TYR A 181 -12.27 -3.66 -3.50
CA TYR A 181 -11.75 -2.48 -4.20
C TYR A 181 -10.44 -1.97 -3.62
N ILE A 182 -9.88 -2.63 -2.63
CA ILE A 182 -8.57 -2.30 -2.09
C ILE A 182 -7.49 -2.80 -3.07
N MET A 183 -6.70 -1.87 -3.58
CA MET A 183 -5.54 -2.17 -4.44
C MET A 183 -4.31 -2.59 -3.64
N GLY A 184 -4.27 -2.26 -2.35
CA GLY A 184 -3.18 -2.59 -1.45
C GLY A 184 -2.99 -1.53 -0.35
N LYS A 185 -2.04 -1.84 0.53
CA LYS A 185 -1.59 -0.95 1.61
C LYS A 185 -0.39 -0.14 1.14
N ALA A 186 -0.36 1.15 1.52
CA ALA A 186 0.77 2.04 1.32
C ALA A 186 1.79 1.93 2.46
N TYR A 187 3.07 2.01 2.06
CA TYR A 187 4.23 2.02 2.96
C TYR A 187 5.10 3.23 2.72
#